data_57eda13bde553ef52569513f9a24c38c
#
_entry.id   57eda13bde553ef52569513f9a24c38c
#
_cell.length_a   1.000
_cell.length_b   1.000
_cell.length_c   1.000
_cell.angle_alpha   90.00
_cell.angle_beta   90.00
_cell.angle_gamma   90.00
#
_symmetry.space_group_name_H-M   'P 1'
#
loop_
_entity.id
_entity.type
_entity.pdbx_description
1 polymer ?
#
loop_
_entity_poly.entity_id
_entity_poly.type
_entity_poly.pdbx_seq_one_letter_code
_entity_poly.pdbx_strand_id
1 'polypeptide(L)'
;MKKYLFIILLALVSLSGQAKKPKQLVILHTNDTHSAIFPINPQLPDTMKADRGGFLRRIAMLKEERQRHPDLLYFDSGDFWQGSAYFTMFKGEVEIGLMNQMGLDATTIGNHEFDFGLENMAKMFKKANFPILCTNYDFTGTVMEGITKPWIIIKRNGVKIGVFAVCPKMVGLVSDKNCKGVKYMDPGKVALETATMLKEQKKCDMVICISHLGWNSNRGEDDQYMIQNSRNIDLVLGGHTHTYMPVMEYWNNMDGKPVSVDQNGKSAVFVGKMIVNLK
;
A
#
# COMPACT_ATOMS: atom_id res chain seq x y z
N MET A 1 13.37 68.52 49.69
CA MET A 1 12.43 67.97 48.71
C MET A 1 13.14 66.86 47.93
N LYS A 2 12.87 65.54 48.24
CA LYS A 2 13.46 64.40 47.58
C LYS A 2 12.53 63.95 46.45
N LYS A 3 13.00 63.97 45.20
CA LYS A 3 12.27 63.47 44.02
C LYS A 3 12.56 61.99 43.91
N TYR A 4 11.54 61.15 43.98
CA TYR A 4 11.61 59.74 43.68
C TYR A 4 11.35 59.50 42.19
N LEU A 5 12.36 58.98 41.50
CA LEU A 5 12.24 58.57 40.09
C LEU A 5 11.73 57.16 40.06
N PHE A 6 10.50 56.93 39.60
CA PHE A 6 9.92 55.60 39.37
C PHE A 6 10.38 55.10 38.00
N ILE A 7 11.24 54.08 37.95
CA ILE A 7 11.60 53.40 36.72
C ILE A 7 10.62 52.22 36.54
N ILE A 8 9.70 52.34 35.59
CA ILE A 8 8.82 51.25 35.16
C ILE A 8 9.62 50.40 34.19
N LEU A 9 10.01 49.18 34.64
CA LEU A 9 10.65 48.17 33.82
C LEU A 9 9.54 47.40 33.04
N LEU A 10 9.29 47.75 31.78
CA LEU A 10 8.43 46.98 30.89
C LEU A 10 9.15 45.69 30.49
N ALA A 11 8.81 44.57 31.09
CA ALA A 11 9.22 43.27 30.64
C ALA A 11 8.41 42.87 29.39
N LEU A 12 9.00 43.05 28.22
CA LEU A 12 8.51 42.48 26.97
C LEU A 12 8.67 40.96 27.01
N VAL A 13 7.62 40.26 27.43
CA VAL A 13 7.52 38.83 27.24
C VAL A 13 7.27 38.56 25.75
N SER A 14 8.32 38.32 25.00
CA SER A 14 8.21 37.79 23.63
C SER A 14 7.65 36.39 23.69
N LEU A 15 6.32 36.24 23.54
CA LEU A 15 5.69 34.98 23.19
C LEU A 15 6.14 34.61 21.78
N SER A 16 7.28 33.94 21.66
CA SER A 16 7.63 33.23 20.45
C SER A 16 6.66 32.04 20.34
N GLY A 17 5.52 32.29 19.72
CA GLY A 17 4.64 31.23 19.27
C GLY A 17 5.42 30.34 18.28
N GLN A 18 6.02 29.26 18.74
CA GLN A 18 6.53 28.24 17.82
C GLN A 18 5.31 27.77 17.02
N ALA A 19 5.23 28.21 15.77
CA ALA A 19 4.28 27.65 14.82
C ALA A 19 4.48 26.13 14.84
N LYS A 20 3.48 25.38 15.32
CA LYS A 20 3.52 23.91 15.28
C LYS A 20 3.78 23.52 13.84
N LYS A 21 4.89 22.81 13.59
CA LYS A 21 5.13 22.23 12.26
C LYS A 21 3.86 21.48 11.84
N PRO A 22 3.38 21.69 10.59
CA PRO A 22 2.21 20.96 10.12
C PRO A 22 2.48 19.46 10.29
N LYS A 23 1.53 18.75 10.86
CA LYS A 23 1.63 17.30 11.00
C LYS A 23 1.65 16.70 9.61
N GLN A 24 2.62 15.86 9.34
CA GLN A 24 2.76 15.16 8.07
C GLN A 24 2.60 13.67 8.28
N LEU A 25 1.96 13.00 7.33
CA LEU A 25 1.94 11.56 7.22
C LEU A 25 2.77 11.16 5.99
N VAL A 26 3.79 10.36 6.20
CA VAL A 26 4.61 9.81 5.13
C VAL A 26 4.11 8.41 4.81
N ILE A 27 3.80 8.16 3.54
CA ILE A 27 3.37 6.86 3.04
C ILE A 27 4.40 6.39 2.01
N LEU A 28 4.94 5.20 2.22
CA LEU A 28 5.74 4.50 1.22
C LEU A 28 4.91 3.36 0.60
N HIS A 29 5.17 3.11 -0.68
CA HIS A 29 4.45 2.12 -1.46
C HIS A 29 5.38 1.37 -2.40
N THR A 30 5.20 0.04 -2.47
CA THR A 30 5.78 -0.85 -3.48
C THR A 30 4.70 -1.75 -4.07
N ASN A 31 4.97 -2.32 -5.23
CA ASN A 31 4.12 -3.27 -5.94
C ASN A 31 4.96 -4.18 -6.83
N ASP A 32 4.42 -5.34 -7.22
CA ASP A 32 4.99 -6.22 -8.25
C ASP A 32 6.48 -6.49 -8.03
N THR A 33 6.84 -6.84 -6.80
CA THR A 33 8.24 -7.02 -6.44
C THR A 33 8.84 -8.30 -6.99
N HIS A 34 7.99 -9.25 -7.40
CA HIS A 34 8.32 -10.43 -8.17
C HIS A 34 9.58 -11.15 -7.70
N SER A 35 9.62 -11.43 -6.38
CA SER A 35 10.75 -12.16 -5.76
C SER A 35 12.13 -11.60 -6.14
N ALA A 36 12.22 -10.27 -6.39
CA ALA A 36 13.50 -9.60 -6.69
C ALA A 36 14.34 -9.48 -5.42
N ILE A 37 14.83 -10.63 -4.91
CA ILE A 37 15.60 -10.74 -3.67
C ILE A 37 16.92 -9.96 -3.80
N PHE A 38 17.59 -10.13 -4.95
CA PHE A 38 18.81 -9.39 -5.31
C PHE A 38 18.49 -8.14 -6.14
N PRO A 39 19.39 -7.16 -6.15
CA PRO A 39 19.32 -6.05 -7.10
C PRO A 39 19.33 -6.55 -8.56
N ILE A 40 18.75 -5.74 -9.43
CA ILE A 40 18.80 -5.97 -10.89
C ILE A 40 20.27 -6.02 -11.35
N ASN A 41 20.54 -6.85 -12.35
CA ASN A 41 21.88 -7.01 -12.92
C ASN A 41 22.53 -5.63 -13.18
N PRO A 42 23.71 -5.35 -12.60
CA PRO A 42 24.40 -4.07 -12.80
C PRO A 42 24.87 -3.82 -14.25
N GLN A 43 24.94 -4.88 -15.05
CA GLN A 43 25.34 -4.79 -16.47
C GLN A 43 24.15 -4.56 -17.42
N LEU A 44 22.94 -4.33 -16.89
CA LEU A 44 21.78 -4.04 -17.70
C LEU A 44 22.00 -2.71 -18.47
N PRO A 45 21.71 -2.63 -19.78
CA PRO A 45 21.83 -1.38 -20.55
C PRO A 45 20.92 -0.24 -20.03
N ASP A 46 19.78 -0.58 -19.43
CA ASP A 46 18.89 0.38 -18.77
C ASP A 46 19.50 0.86 -17.45
N THR A 47 20.20 1.98 -17.49
CA THR A 47 20.87 2.58 -16.34
C THR A 47 19.93 3.06 -15.24
N MET A 48 18.64 3.24 -15.55
CA MET A 48 17.62 3.58 -14.55
C MET A 48 17.27 2.38 -13.66
N LYS A 49 17.51 1.16 -14.15
CA LYS A 49 17.17 -0.08 -13.42
C LYS A 49 18.42 -0.85 -12.98
N ALA A 50 19.52 -0.73 -13.71
CA ALA A 50 20.76 -1.45 -13.40
C ALA A 50 21.22 -1.21 -11.95
N ASP A 51 21.59 -2.28 -11.26
CA ASP A 51 22.03 -2.27 -9.84
C ASP A 51 21.02 -1.67 -8.86
N ARG A 52 19.73 -1.69 -9.18
CA ARG A 52 18.66 -1.16 -8.31
C ARG A 52 17.78 -2.26 -7.74
N GLY A 53 16.97 -1.93 -6.73
CA GLY A 53 16.04 -2.84 -6.09
C GLY A 53 16.71 -3.79 -5.11
N GLY A 54 16.07 -4.94 -4.89
CA GLY A 54 16.48 -5.97 -3.94
C GLY A 54 15.88 -5.79 -2.55
N PHE A 55 15.42 -6.91 -1.95
CA PHE A 55 14.73 -6.90 -0.65
C PHE A 55 15.62 -6.40 0.50
N LEU A 56 16.91 -6.78 0.52
CA LEU A 56 17.82 -6.35 1.59
C LEU A 56 18.06 -4.83 1.55
N ARG A 57 18.22 -4.26 0.35
CA ARG A 57 18.38 -2.81 0.20
C ARG A 57 17.09 -2.07 0.60
N ARG A 58 15.92 -2.65 0.31
CA ARG A 58 14.64 -2.09 0.73
C ARG A 58 14.50 -2.11 2.25
N ILE A 59 14.86 -3.20 2.91
CA ILE A 59 14.87 -3.29 4.39
C ILE A 59 15.75 -2.18 4.99
N ALA A 60 16.98 -1.98 4.44
CA ALA A 60 17.87 -0.93 4.90
C ALA A 60 17.29 0.48 4.70
N MET A 61 16.76 0.76 3.51
CA MET A 61 16.09 2.03 3.19
C MET A 61 14.91 2.31 4.11
N LEU A 62 14.04 1.31 4.35
CA LEU A 62 12.89 1.45 5.25
C LEU A 62 13.32 1.73 6.69
N LYS A 63 14.42 1.13 7.15
CA LYS A 63 14.99 1.40 8.48
C LYS A 63 15.45 2.85 8.59
N GLU A 64 16.13 3.39 7.58
CA GLU A 64 16.56 4.80 7.54
C GLU A 64 15.35 5.75 7.46
N GLU A 65 14.37 5.46 6.60
CA GLU A 65 13.17 6.30 6.48
C GLU A 65 12.37 6.35 7.79
N ARG A 66 12.29 5.24 8.54
CA ARG A 66 11.65 5.24 9.87
C ARG A 66 12.39 6.03 10.92
N GLN A 67 13.71 6.15 10.82
CA GLN A 67 14.46 7.06 11.70
C GLN A 67 14.12 8.53 11.44
N ARG A 68 13.89 8.89 10.17
CA ARG A 68 13.49 10.25 9.75
C ARG A 68 12.01 10.53 9.99
N HIS A 69 11.18 9.50 9.83
CA HIS A 69 9.72 9.54 9.89
C HIS A 69 9.19 8.37 10.74
N PRO A 70 9.21 8.49 12.09
CA PRO A 70 8.80 7.38 12.97
C PRO A 70 7.34 6.91 12.76
N ASP A 71 6.49 7.81 12.26
CA ASP A 71 5.08 7.55 11.95
C ASP A 71 4.83 7.12 10.50
N LEU A 72 5.89 6.74 9.76
CA LEU A 72 5.80 6.26 8.39
C LEU A 72 4.85 5.07 8.28
N LEU A 73 4.03 5.08 7.22
CA LEU A 73 3.25 3.93 6.75
C LEU A 73 3.94 3.30 5.54
N TYR A 74 3.94 1.97 5.49
CA TYR A 74 4.47 1.24 4.35
C TYR A 74 3.50 0.17 3.88
N PHE A 75 3.12 0.22 2.59
CA PHE A 75 2.20 -0.70 1.94
C PHE A 75 2.86 -1.39 0.75
N ASP A 76 2.37 -2.59 0.42
CA ASP A 76 2.74 -3.31 -0.79
C ASP A 76 1.47 -3.76 -1.52
N SER A 77 1.43 -3.65 -2.84
CA SER A 77 0.23 -3.92 -3.64
C SER A 77 0.23 -5.29 -4.31
N GLY A 78 0.88 -6.28 -3.70
CA GLY A 78 0.84 -7.67 -4.16
C GLY A 78 1.83 -7.99 -5.29
N ASP A 79 1.73 -9.21 -5.81
CA ASP A 79 2.71 -9.82 -6.71
C ASP A 79 4.15 -9.74 -6.15
N PHE A 80 4.28 -10.05 -4.85
CA PHE A 80 5.59 -10.15 -4.23
C PHE A 80 6.24 -11.52 -4.48
N TRP A 81 5.50 -12.50 -4.99
CA TRP A 81 5.95 -13.82 -5.42
C TRP A 81 6.24 -13.84 -6.92
N GLN A 82 6.82 -14.96 -7.40
CA GLN A 82 7.17 -15.24 -8.78
C GLN A 82 8.34 -14.39 -9.30
N GLY A 83 9.22 -14.95 -10.11
CA GLY A 83 10.28 -14.25 -10.84
C GLY A 83 11.70 -14.65 -10.45
N SER A 84 11.92 -15.44 -9.38
CA SER A 84 13.26 -15.88 -9.00
C SER A 84 13.34 -17.40 -8.71
N ALA A 85 14.56 -17.93 -8.68
CA ALA A 85 14.82 -19.29 -8.24
C ALA A 85 14.43 -19.50 -6.77
N TYR A 86 14.49 -18.47 -5.94
CA TYR A 86 14.05 -18.54 -4.53
C TYR A 86 12.57 -18.88 -4.43
N PHE A 87 11.73 -18.19 -5.19
CA PHE A 87 10.30 -18.51 -5.21
C PHE A 87 10.05 -19.93 -5.70
N THR A 88 10.71 -20.35 -6.78
CA THR A 88 10.55 -21.70 -7.32
C THR A 88 10.92 -22.77 -6.31
N MET A 89 12.00 -22.59 -5.55
CA MET A 89 12.51 -23.57 -4.58
C MET A 89 11.77 -23.49 -3.23
N PHE A 90 11.49 -22.29 -2.73
CA PHE A 90 10.97 -22.07 -1.36
C PHE A 90 9.51 -21.60 -1.32
N LYS A 91 8.85 -21.46 -2.50
CA LYS A 91 7.40 -21.22 -2.66
C LYS A 91 6.87 -20.05 -1.84
N GLY A 92 7.66 -18.98 -1.73
CA GLY A 92 7.27 -17.75 -1.04
C GLY A 92 7.76 -17.61 0.41
N GLU A 93 8.43 -18.62 0.96
CA GLU A 93 8.92 -18.58 2.34
C GLU A 93 10.00 -17.50 2.55
N VAL A 94 10.91 -17.34 1.58
CA VAL A 94 11.98 -16.35 1.62
C VAL A 94 11.39 -14.95 1.55
N GLU A 95 10.45 -14.72 0.64
CA GLU A 95 9.79 -13.43 0.44
C GLU A 95 9.05 -12.99 1.71
N ILE A 96 8.19 -13.85 2.27
CA ILE A 96 7.48 -13.56 3.52
C ILE A 96 8.46 -13.31 4.68
N GLY A 97 9.53 -14.11 4.79
CA GLY A 97 10.55 -13.94 5.83
C GLY A 97 11.25 -12.58 5.76
N LEU A 98 11.54 -12.09 4.56
CA LEU A 98 12.14 -10.77 4.34
C LEU A 98 11.12 -9.64 4.52
N MET A 99 9.89 -9.81 4.03
CA MET A 99 8.81 -8.83 4.23
C MET A 99 8.47 -8.64 5.71
N ASN A 100 8.56 -9.68 6.52
CA ASN A 100 8.41 -9.61 7.97
C ASN A 100 9.41 -8.64 8.65
N GLN A 101 10.56 -8.38 8.02
CA GLN A 101 11.57 -7.44 8.52
C GLN A 101 11.34 -6.00 8.03
N MET A 102 10.43 -5.80 7.08
CA MET A 102 10.15 -4.48 6.49
C MET A 102 9.18 -3.64 7.30
N GLY A 103 8.41 -4.26 8.22
CA GLY A 103 7.40 -3.57 9.03
C GLY A 103 6.26 -3.01 8.18
N LEU A 104 5.70 -3.86 7.30
CA LEU A 104 4.53 -3.51 6.51
C LEU A 104 3.33 -3.20 7.39
N ASP A 105 2.62 -2.13 7.08
CA ASP A 105 1.32 -1.82 7.68
C ASP A 105 0.19 -2.65 7.05
N ALA A 106 0.29 -2.97 5.75
CA ALA A 106 -0.53 -3.98 5.07
C ALA A 106 0.02 -4.31 3.67
N THR A 107 -0.42 -5.45 3.14
CA THR A 107 -0.27 -5.83 1.72
C THR A 107 -1.60 -6.38 1.18
N THR A 108 -1.66 -6.63 -0.13
CA THR A 108 -2.78 -7.32 -0.79
C THR A 108 -2.30 -8.57 -1.53
N ILE A 109 -3.20 -9.22 -2.25
CA ILE A 109 -2.97 -10.41 -3.07
C ILE A 109 -2.96 -9.99 -4.54
N GLY A 110 -1.89 -10.33 -5.26
CA GLY A 110 -1.88 -10.29 -6.70
C GLY A 110 -2.21 -11.65 -7.32
N ASN A 111 -2.01 -11.79 -8.62
CA ASN A 111 -2.29 -13.06 -9.30
C ASN A 111 -1.19 -14.11 -9.05
N HIS A 112 0.04 -13.70 -8.82
CA HIS A 112 1.15 -14.63 -8.59
C HIS A 112 1.20 -15.23 -7.19
N GLU A 113 0.44 -14.70 -6.23
CA GLU A 113 0.24 -15.36 -4.95
C GLU A 113 -0.52 -16.70 -5.09
N PHE A 114 -1.21 -16.91 -6.21
CA PHE A 114 -1.89 -18.19 -6.52
C PHE A 114 -1.01 -19.24 -7.20
N ASP A 115 0.23 -18.95 -7.60
CA ASP A 115 1.03 -19.81 -8.48
C ASP A 115 1.21 -21.24 -7.94
N PHE A 116 1.33 -21.43 -6.63
CA PHE A 116 1.39 -22.74 -5.98
C PHE A 116 0.08 -23.16 -5.28
N GLY A 117 -1.06 -22.51 -5.60
CA GLY A 117 -2.38 -22.83 -5.09
C GLY A 117 -2.65 -22.34 -3.66
N LEU A 118 -3.90 -22.55 -3.22
CA LEU A 118 -4.41 -22.01 -1.96
C LEU A 118 -3.73 -22.60 -0.72
N GLU A 119 -3.37 -23.88 -0.76
CA GLU A 119 -2.71 -24.56 0.37
C GLU A 119 -1.35 -23.92 0.66
N ASN A 120 -0.56 -23.67 -0.40
CA ASN A 120 0.71 -22.98 -0.24
C ASN A 120 0.52 -21.54 0.22
N MET A 121 -0.41 -20.83 -0.40
CA MET A 121 -0.75 -19.45 -0.01
C MET A 121 -1.12 -19.39 1.46
N ALA A 122 -2.03 -20.23 1.93
CA ALA A 122 -2.46 -20.29 3.33
C ALA A 122 -1.30 -20.61 4.29
N LYS A 123 -0.45 -21.57 3.92
CA LYS A 123 0.74 -21.94 4.71
C LYS A 123 1.70 -20.78 4.87
N MET A 124 1.97 -20.03 3.78
CA MET A 124 2.91 -18.91 3.81
C MET A 124 2.31 -17.68 4.50
N PHE A 125 1.05 -17.34 4.23
CA PHE A 125 0.40 -16.17 4.83
C PHE A 125 0.25 -16.28 6.36
N LYS A 126 0.11 -17.49 6.89
CA LYS A 126 0.15 -17.73 8.35
C LYS A 126 1.49 -17.38 8.99
N LYS A 127 2.59 -17.29 8.21
CA LYS A 127 3.92 -16.87 8.69
C LYS A 127 4.13 -15.36 8.63
N ALA A 128 3.23 -14.62 7.95
CA ALA A 128 3.31 -13.16 7.87
C ALA A 128 2.97 -12.51 9.22
N ASN A 129 3.78 -11.52 9.63
CA ASN A 129 3.53 -10.72 10.83
C ASN A 129 2.84 -9.38 10.53
N PHE A 130 2.34 -9.23 9.32
CA PHE A 130 1.62 -8.06 8.80
C PHE A 130 0.25 -8.48 8.26
N PRO A 131 -0.75 -7.56 8.24
CA PRO A 131 -2.06 -7.86 7.68
C PRO A 131 -2.00 -8.02 6.15
N ILE A 132 -2.68 -9.05 5.65
CA ILE A 132 -2.92 -9.27 4.23
C ILE A 132 -4.39 -8.96 3.99
N LEU A 133 -4.67 -7.98 3.14
CA LEU A 133 -6.01 -7.48 2.88
C LEU A 133 -6.53 -8.04 1.56
N CYS A 134 -7.81 -8.40 1.56
CA CYS A 134 -8.55 -8.76 0.37
C CYS A 134 -10.03 -8.57 0.64
N THR A 135 -10.68 -7.67 -0.09
CA THR A 135 -12.08 -7.33 0.14
C THR A 135 -13.01 -7.98 -0.88
N ASN A 136 -12.51 -8.26 -2.09
CA ASN A 136 -13.32 -8.73 -3.22
C ASN A 136 -13.14 -10.20 -3.58
N TYR A 137 -12.49 -11.01 -2.73
CA TYR A 137 -12.53 -12.47 -2.80
C TYR A 137 -13.24 -13.03 -1.57
N ASP A 138 -14.20 -13.92 -1.80
CA ASP A 138 -14.80 -14.75 -0.75
C ASP A 138 -14.09 -16.10 -0.71
N PHE A 139 -13.35 -16.34 0.37
CA PHE A 139 -12.60 -17.58 0.62
C PHE A 139 -13.38 -18.60 1.46
N THR A 140 -14.67 -18.37 1.73
CA THR A 140 -15.49 -19.28 2.56
C THR A 140 -15.47 -20.71 2.00
N GLY A 141 -15.20 -21.67 2.87
CA GLY A 141 -15.09 -23.08 2.52
C GLY A 141 -13.76 -23.46 1.87
N THR A 142 -12.77 -22.57 1.81
CA THR A 142 -11.40 -22.87 1.35
C THR A 142 -10.41 -22.87 2.51
N VAL A 143 -9.19 -23.34 2.28
CA VAL A 143 -8.10 -23.30 3.27
C VAL A 143 -7.62 -21.86 3.61
N MET A 144 -8.06 -20.89 2.83
CA MET A 144 -7.77 -19.45 3.03
C MET A 144 -8.79 -18.75 3.95
N GLU A 145 -9.87 -19.41 4.34
CA GLU A 145 -10.90 -18.83 5.18
C GLU A 145 -10.32 -18.26 6.49
N GLY A 146 -10.61 -16.99 6.76
CA GLY A 146 -10.16 -16.28 7.97
C GLY A 146 -8.68 -15.86 7.98
N ILE A 147 -7.91 -16.11 6.92
CA ILE A 147 -6.48 -15.72 6.85
C ILE A 147 -6.33 -14.27 6.42
N THR A 148 -7.12 -13.80 5.47
CA THR A 148 -7.12 -12.40 5.02
C THR A 148 -8.12 -11.56 5.80
N LYS A 149 -7.93 -10.24 5.79
CA LYS A 149 -8.88 -9.29 6.36
C LYS A 149 -9.50 -8.46 5.23
N PRO A 150 -10.79 -8.13 5.28
CA PRO A 150 -11.40 -7.29 4.26
C PRO A 150 -10.90 -5.84 4.34
N TRP A 151 -10.63 -5.35 5.55
CA TRP A 151 -10.12 -4.01 5.81
C TRP A 151 -9.51 -3.92 7.21
N ILE A 152 -8.73 -2.87 7.45
CA ILE A 152 -8.20 -2.49 8.77
C ILE A 152 -8.36 -1.00 9.02
N ILE A 153 -8.22 -0.59 10.28
CA ILE A 153 -8.13 0.81 10.68
C ILE A 153 -6.79 1.02 11.37
N ILE A 154 -6.02 1.97 10.85
CA ILE A 154 -4.74 2.40 11.41
C ILE A 154 -4.93 3.79 12.03
N LYS A 155 -4.40 4.01 13.22
CA LYS A 155 -4.27 5.35 13.80
C LYS A 155 -2.81 5.75 13.74
N ARG A 156 -2.52 6.82 13.01
CA ARG A 156 -1.15 7.31 12.83
C ARG A 156 -1.14 8.83 12.87
N ASN A 157 -0.28 9.41 13.69
CA ASN A 157 -0.11 10.88 13.82
C ASN A 157 -1.42 11.65 14.10
N GLY A 158 -2.35 11.02 14.81
CA GLY A 158 -3.67 11.58 15.12
C GLY A 158 -4.71 11.45 14.01
N VAL A 159 -4.37 10.78 12.88
CA VAL A 159 -5.27 10.49 11.76
C VAL A 159 -5.78 9.06 11.85
N LYS A 160 -7.07 8.88 11.63
CA LYS A 160 -7.75 7.58 11.54
C LYS A 160 -7.86 7.19 10.07
N ILE A 161 -7.13 6.18 9.68
CA ILE A 161 -6.97 5.74 8.29
C ILE A 161 -7.68 4.41 8.12
N GLY A 162 -8.67 4.35 7.24
CA GLY A 162 -9.26 3.10 6.77
C GLY A 162 -8.45 2.57 5.59
N VAL A 163 -8.08 1.30 5.64
CA VAL A 163 -7.34 0.64 4.55
C VAL A 163 -8.08 -0.62 4.15
N PHE A 164 -8.35 -0.78 2.87
CA PHE A 164 -8.93 -1.98 2.28
C PHE A 164 -8.18 -2.35 1.00
N ALA A 165 -8.46 -3.52 0.42
CA ALA A 165 -7.75 -3.93 -0.77
C ALA A 165 -8.64 -4.65 -1.78
N VAL A 166 -8.32 -4.49 -3.07
CA VAL A 166 -8.99 -5.17 -4.18
C VAL A 166 -7.97 -5.90 -5.07
N CYS A 167 -8.38 -7.06 -5.54
CA CYS A 167 -7.56 -8.02 -6.25
C CYS A 167 -8.14 -8.27 -7.66
N PRO A 168 -7.35 -8.70 -8.65
CA PRO A 168 -7.79 -8.85 -10.03
C PRO A 168 -8.74 -10.04 -10.21
N LYS A 169 -9.51 -10.02 -11.30
CA LYS A 169 -10.29 -11.18 -11.72
C LYS A 169 -9.37 -12.33 -12.09
N MET A 170 -9.55 -13.47 -11.47
CA MET A 170 -8.65 -14.64 -11.64
C MET A 170 -8.77 -15.29 -13.03
N VAL A 171 -9.93 -15.20 -13.67
CA VAL A 171 -10.20 -15.83 -14.96
C VAL A 171 -9.20 -15.34 -16.02
N GLY A 172 -8.46 -16.27 -16.60
CA GLY A 172 -7.41 -16.00 -17.61
C GLY A 172 -6.09 -15.43 -17.05
N LEU A 173 -5.98 -15.29 -15.72
CA LEU A 173 -4.73 -14.92 -15.02
C LEU A 173 -4.18 -16.08 -14.18
N VAL A 174 -5.06 -16.77 -13.48
CA VAL A 174 -4.73 -17.83 -12.54
C VAL A 174 -5.29 -19.16 -13.07
N SER A 175 -4.53 -20.24 -12.91
CA SER A 175 -5.05 -21.57 -13.23
C SER A 175 -6.22 -21.93 -12.33
N ASP A 176 -7.34 -22.43 -12.89
CA ASP A 176 -8.56 -22.75 -12.14
C ASP A 176 -8.31 -23.67 -10.94
N LYS A 177 -7.38 -24.62 -11.08
CA LYS A 177 -7.01 -25.54 -9.99
C LYS A 177 -6.39 -24.81 -8.80
N ASN A 178 -5.71 -23.67 -9.03
CA ASN A 178 -4.98 -22.89 -8.02
C ASN A 178 -5.89 -21.92 -7.25
N CYS A 179 -7.10 -21.63 -7.77
CA CYS A 179 -8.07 -20.74 -7.15
C CYS A 179 -9.44 -21.39 -6.93
N LYS A 180 -9.49 -22.74 -6.96
CA LYS A 180 -10.74 -23.49 -6.81
C LYS A 180 -11.48 -23.15 -5.52
N GLY A 181 -12.74 -22.77 -5.65
CA GLY A 181 -13.63 -22.45 -4.52
C GLY A 181 -13.61 -20.97 -4.13
N VAL A 182 -12.68 -20.18 -4.64
CA VAL A 182 -12.66 -18.72 -4.42
C VAL A 182 -13.75 -18.05 -5.27
N LYS A 183 -14.58 -17.20 -4.65
CA LYS A 183 -15.59 -16.43 -5.37
C LYS A 183 -15.10 -15.00 -5.55
N TYR A 184 -15.19 -14.50 -6.77
CA TYR A 184 -14.84 -13.14 -7.11
C TYR A 184 -16.05 -12.21 -7.02
N MET A 185 -15.85 -11.02 -6.46
CA MET A 185 -16.85 -9.97 -6.39
C MET A 185 -16.35 -8.75 -7.17
N ASP A 186 -17.28 -8.02 -7.79
CA ASP A 186 -16.97 -6.80 -8.57
C ASP A 186 -16.22 -5.77 -7.71
N PRO A 187 -15.03 -5.30 -8.15
CA PRO A 187 -14.19 -4.42 -7.34
C PRO A 187 -14.79 -3.02 -7.17
N GLY A 188 -15.52 -2.51 -8.15
CA GLY A 188 -16.17 -1.21 -8.06
C GLY A 188 -17.26 -1.21 -6.99
N LYS A 189 -18.13 -2.24 -6.99
CA LYS A 189 -19.18 -2.42 -5.99
C LYS A 189 -18.59 -2.58 -4.59
N VAL A 190 -17.62 -3.46 -4.42
CA VAL A 190 -16.98 -3.72 -3.13
C VAL A 190 -16.25 -2.48 -2.61
N ALA A 191 -15.58 -1.74 -3.49
CA ALA A 191 -14.92 -0.48 -3.13
C ALA A 191 -15.93 0.58 -2.67
N LEU A 192 -17.05 0.73 -3.37
CA LEU A 192 -18.12 1.66 -2.99
C LEU A 192 -18.67 1.36 -1.59
N GLU A 193 -19.02 0.12 -1.34
CA GLU A 193 -19.58 -0.33 -0.06
C GLU A 193 -18.58 -0.15 1.08
N THR A 194 -17.33 -0.59 0.87
CA THR A 194 -16.29 -0.58 1.91
C THR A 194 -15.79 0.82 2.22
N ALA A 195 -15.48 1.63 1.20
CA ALA A 195 -15.01 2.99 1.40
C ALA A 195 -16.09 3.86 2.06
N THR A 196 -17.36 3.70 1.67
CA THR A 196 -18.50 4.40 2.31
C THR A 196 -18.61 3.99 3.79
N MET A 197 -18.55 2.70 4.09
CA MET A 197 -18.58 2.20 5.47
C MET A 197 -17.42 2.75 6.30
N LEU A 198 -16.19 2.74 5.77
CA LEU A 198 -15.02 3.28 6.45
C LEU A 198 -15.13 4.78 6.71
N LYS A 199 -15.58 5.55 5.71
CA LYS A 199 -15.72 7.01 5.83
C LYS A 199 -16.87 7.42 6.73
N GLU A 200 -18.06 6.85 6.51
CA GLU A 200 -19.30 7.34 7.13
C GLU A 200 -19.64 6.65 8.45
N GLN A 201 -19.46 5.34 8.56
CA GLN A 201 -19.78 4.60 9.78
C GLN A 201 -18.58 4.52 10.73
N LYS A 202 -17.39 4.20 10.21
CA LYS A 202 -16.18 4.12 11.01
C LYS A 202 -15.53 5.49 11.25
N LYS A 203 -15.97 6.56 10.55
CA LYS A 203 -15.46 7.93 10.68
C LYS A 203 -13.95 8.00 10.48
N CYS A 204 -13.45 7.37 9.40
CA CYS A 204 -12.06 7.50 9.00
C CYS A 204 -11.81 8.87 8.36
N ASP A 205 -10.71 9.51 8.73
CA ASP A 205 -10.28 10.79 8.16
C ASP A 205 -9.80 10.59 6.72
N MET A 206 -9.12 9.48 6.47
CA MET A 206 -8.57 9.08 5.17
C MET A 206 -8.92 7.62 4.87
N VAL A 207 -9.19 7.32 3.59
CA VAL A 207 -9.42 5.95 3.09
C VAL A 207 -8.42 5.65 1.99
N ILE A 208 -7.64 4.58 2.18
CA ILE A 208 -6.64 4.09 1.23
C ILE A 208 -7.13 2.75 0.66
N CYS A 209 -7.09 2.61 -0.66
CA CYS A 209 -7.28 1.34 -1.35
C CYS A 209 -5.92 0.81 -1.82
N ILE A 210 -5.53 -0.37 -1.37
CA ILE A 210 -4.42 -1.12 -1.95
C ILE A 210 -5.00 -1.95 -3.10
N SER A 211 -4.54 -1.73 -4.32
CA SER A 211 -5.13 -2.35 -5.51
C SER A 211 -4.12 -3.17 -6.29
N HIS A 212 -4.55 -4.35 -6.73
CA HIS A 212 -3.82 -5.12 -7.73
C HIS A 212 -4.62 -5.29 -9.03
N LEU A 213 -5.47 -4.31 -9.38
CA LEU A 213 -6.30 -4.37 -10.60
C LEU A 213 -5.54 -3.95 -11.86
N GLY A 214 -4.57 -3.04 -11.71
CA GLY A 214 -3.82 -2.43 -12.81
C GLY A 214 -4.34 -1.08 -13.24
N TRP A 215 -3.53 -0.37 -14.02
CA TRP A 215 -3.82 0.94 -14.59
C TRP A 215 -3.84 0.86 -16.11
N ASN A 216 -4.88 1.41 -16.75
CA ASN A 216 -5.11 1.27 -18.20
C ASN A 216 -5.08 -0.20 -18.66
N SER A 217 -5.70 -1.07 -17.87
CA SER A 217 -5.78 -2.49 -18.18
C SER A 217 -6.79 -2.76 -19.31
N ASN A 218 -6.37 -3.50 -20.32
CA ASN A 218 -7.29 -3.95 -21.39
C ASN A 218 -8.33 -4.97 -20.91
N ARG A 219 -8.37 -5.29 -19.62
CA ARG A 219 -9.27 -6.29 -19.02
C ARG A 219 -10.57 -5.71 -18.45
N GLY A 220 -10.74 -4.38 -18.47
CA GLY A 220 -11.99 -3.67 -18.17
C GLY A 220 -12.29 -3.44 -16.68
N GLU A 221 -11.74 -4.23 -15.77
CA GLU A 221 -11.93 -4.07 -14.32
C GLU A 221 -10.60 -3.65 -13.67
N ASP A 222 -10.15 -2.43 -13.98
CA ASP A 222 -8.90 -1.84 -13.49
C ASP A 222 -9.14 -0.75 -12.42
N ASP A 223 -8.08 -0.05 -12.02
CA ASP A 223 -8.16 1.03 -11.03
C ASP A 223 -9.08 2.16 -11.49
N GLN A 224 -9.10 2.48 -12.78
CA GLN A 224 -9.96 3.51 -13.34
C GLN A 224 -11.44 3.10 -13.24
N TYR A 225 -11.76 1.85 -13.60
CA TYR A 225 -13.09 1.29 -13.43
C TYR A 225 -13.53 1.32 -11.96
N MET A 226 -12.68 0.86 -11.05
CA MET A 226 -12.98 0.82 -9.62
C MET A 226 -13.23 2.22 -9.07
N ILE A 227 -12.41 3.21 -9.44
CA ILE A 227 -12.56 4.60 -8.98
C ILE A 227 -13.85 5.20 -9.53
N GLN A 228 -14.16 5.04 -10.83
CA GLN A 228 -15.39 5.57 -11.46
C GLN A 228 -16.68 5.01 -10.85
N ASN A 229 -16.61 3.78 -10.32
CA ASN A 229 -17.74 3.09 -9.71
C ASN A 229 -17.76 3.16 -8.17
N SER A 230 -16.93 4.02 -7.58
CA SER A 230 -16.83 4.19 -6.13
C SER A 230 -16.78 5.65 -5.69
N ARG A 231 -16.78 5.87 -4.37
CA ARG A 231 -16.59 7.18 -3.71
C ARG A 231 -15.85 7.01 -2.39
N ASN A 232 -15.46 8.11 -1.78
CA ASN A 232 -14.84 8.13 -0.45
C ASN A 232 -13.45 7.47 -0.37
N ILE A 233 -12.82 7.17 -1.50
CA ILE A 233 -11.41 6.78 -1.57
C ILE A 233 -10.58 8.04 -1.76
N ASP A 234 -9.55 8.23 -0.93
CA ASP A 234 -8.65 9.38 -1.00
C ASP A 234 -7.37 9.05 -1.78
N LEU A 235 -6.92 7.78 -1.75
CA LEU A 235 -5.68 7.32 -2.37
C LEU A 235 -5.79 5.86 -2.82
N VAL A 236 -5.33 5.56 -4.03
CA VAL A 236 -5.15 4.20 -4.57
C VAL A 236 -3.67 3.92 -4.72
N LEU A 237 -3.21 2.81 -4.14
CA LEU A 237 -1.87 2.28 -4.28
C LEU A 237 -1.96 1.06 -5.21
N GLY A 238 -1.60 1.24 -6.48
CA GLY A 238 -1.84 0.30 -7.57
C GLY A 238 -0.72 -0.71 -7.80
N GLY A 239 -0.98 -1.73 -8.63
CA GLY A 239 -0.04 -2.76 -9.04
C GLY A 239 -0.47 -3.42 -10.35
N HIS A 240 0.00 -4.64 -10.62
CA HIS A 240 -0.39 -5.55 -11.71
C HIS A 240 0.11 -5.18 -13.11
N THR A 241 -0.11 -3.98 -13.61
CA THR A 241 0.27 -3.58 -14.96
C THR A 241 1.73 -3.12 -15.08
N HIS A 242 2.46 -3.13 -13.96
CA HIS A 242 3.84 -2.67 -13.87
C HIS A 242 4.04 -1.23 -14.39
N THR A 243 3.00 -0.41 -14.30
CA THR A 243 3.06 0.98 -14.72
C THR A 243 4.01 1.75 -13.80
N TYR A 244 4.92 2.51 -14.37
CA TYR A 244 5.75 3.43 -13.61
C TYR A 244 5.17 4.84 -13.71
N MET A 245 4.72 5.37 -12.59
CA MET A 245 4.20 6.72 -12.44
C MET A 245 5.26 7.58 -11.74
N PRO A 246 6.06 8.38 -12.48
CA PRO A 246 7.04 9.28 -11.86
C PRO A 246 6.39 10.37 -11.02
N VAL A 247 5.11 10.65 -11.29
CA VAL A 247 4.23 11.55 -10.55
C VAL A 247 2.88 10.85 -10.42
N MET A 248 2.20 11.02 -9.30
CA MET A 248 0.87 10.46 -9.08
C MET A 248 -0.10 10.91 -10.18
N GLU A 249 -0.90 9.97 -10.65
CA GLU A 249 -2.02 10.21 -11.55
C GLU A 249 -3.30 10.49 -10.75
N TYR A 250 -4.32 11.01 -11.42
CA TYR A 250 -5.61 11.34 -10.83
C TYR A 250 -6.74 10.83 -11.72
N TRP A 251 -7.75 10.25 -11.12
CA TRP A 251 -8.95 9.80 -11.80
C TRP A 251 -10.21 10.21 -11.05
N ASN A 252 -11.25 10.62 -11.76
CA ASN A 252 -12.48 11.09 -11.11
C ASN A 252 -13.35 9.91 -10.66
N ASN A 253 -13.80 9.96 -9.41
CA ASN A 253 -14.76 9.03 -8.85
C ASN A 253 -16.20 9.31 -9.36
N MET A 254 -17.17 8.52 -8.91
CA MET A 254 -18.57 8.66 -9.33
C MET A 254 -19.20 10.03 -8.98
N ASP A 255 -18.62 10.79 -8.07
CA ASP A 255 -19.05 12.14 -7.69
C ASP A 255 -18.27 13.25 -8.42
N GLY A 256 -17.43 12.88 -9.41
CA GLY A 256 -16.57 13.82 -10.14
C GLY A 256 -15.38 14.35 -9.34
N LYS A 257 -15.05 13.75 -8.20
CA LYS A 257 -13.93 14.15 -7.35
C LYS A 257 -12.67 13.38 -7.74
N PRO A 258 -11.49 14.04 -7.83
CA PRO A 258 -10.25 13.38 -8.15
C PRO A 258 -9.79 12.47 -7.00
N VAL A 259 -9.37 11.27 -7.35
CA VAL A 259 -8.71 10.29 -6.48
C VAL A 259 -7.28 10.14 -6.96
N SER A 260 -6.32 10.23 -6.04
CA SER A 260 -4.89 10.06 -6.33
C SER A 260 -4.57 8.59 -6.54
N VAL A 261 -3.74 8.30 -7.54
CA VAL A 261 -3.28 6.93 -7.88
C VAL A 261 -1.77 6.93 -8.03
N ASP A 262 -1.10 5.91 -7.49
CA ASP A 262 0.34 5.69 -7.65
C ASP A 262 0.64 4.23 -7.97
N GLN A 263 1.59 4.00 -8.89
CA GLN A 263 2.12 2.67 -9.21
C GLN A 263 3.61 2.77 -9.56
N ASN A 264 4.45 1.85 -9.07
CA ASN A 264 5.90 2.00 -9.00
C ASN A 264 6.68 1.01 -9.90
N GLY A 265 6.13 0.69 -11.06
CA GLY A 265 6.77 -0.26 -11.97
C GLY A 265 6.77 -1.67 -11.39
N LYS A 266 7.92 -2.36 -11.44
CA LYS A 266 8.10 -3.71 -10.90
C LYS A 266 9.48 -3.96 -10.31
N SER A 267 9.66 -5.16 -9.72
CA SER A 267 10.94 -5.67 -9.19
C SER A 267 11.53 -4.77 -8.09
N ALA A 268 10.70 -3.95 -7.44
CA ALA A 268 11.09 -3.05 -6.38
C ALA A 268 12.26 -2.10 -6.74
N VAL A 269 12.35 -1.74 -8.00
CA VAL A 269 13.34 -0.76 -8.49
C VAL A 269 12.99 0.63 -7.97
N PHE A 270 11.70 0.96 -7.95
CA PHE A 270 11.17 2.22 -7.45
C PHE A 270 10.33 2.01 -6.20
N VAL A 271 10.28 3.02 -5.36
CA VAL A 271 9.42 3.09 -4.17
C VAL A 271 8.68 4.42 -4.21
N GLY A 272 7.37 4.38 -4.23
CA GLY A 272 6.55 5.58 -4.12
C GLY A 272 6.69 6.19 -2.73
N LYS A 273 6.84 7.52 -2.67
CA LYS A 273 6.87 8.27 -1.41
C LYS A 273 5.91 9.43 -1.48
N MET A 274 4.89 9.39 -0.67
CA MET A 274 3.86 10.42 -0.58
C MET A 274 3.94 11.13 0.76
N ILE A 275 3.78 12.45 0.75
CA ILE A 275 3.73 13.28 1.96
C ILE A 275 2.35 13.93 2.00
N VAL A 276 1.52 13.49 2.95
CA VAL A 276 0.19 14.04 3.19
C VAL A 276 0.29 15.09 4.29
N ASN A 277 -0.03 16.34 3.97
CA ASN A 277 -0.10 17.40 4.95
C ASN A 277 -1.45 17.34 5.67
N LEU A 278 -1.40 17.18 6.99
CA LEU A 278 -2.57 17.12 7.84
C LEU A 278 -2.95 18.53 8.29
N LYS A 279 -4.21 18.87 8.10
CA LYS A 279 -4.77 20.17 8.56
C LYS A 279 -4.99 20.19 10.07
#